data_dd3c747bbdd556009f494d27fdff98c5
#
_entry.id   dd3c747bbdd556009f494d27fdff98c5
#
_cell.length_a   1.000
_cell.length_b   1.000
_cell.length_c   1.000
_cell.angle_alpha   90.00
_cell.angle_beta   90.00
_cell.angle_gamma   90.00
#
_symmetry.space_group_name_H-M   'P 1'
#
loop_
_entity.id
_entity.type
_entity.pdbx_description
1 polymer ?
#
loop_
_entity_poly.entity_id
_entity_poly.type
_entity_poly.pdbx_seq_one_letter_code
_entity_poly.pdbx_strand_id
1 'polypeptide(L)'
;SDKYTIKFKVKGETLTYILDDPLLHEAMMGMGGDALEGIIKYAGAPARLLREMVTREPGFIIANMIRDTMSAWIITGGNFIPVVDTLRGFFKETETLEKLGVVGGYDYARDPKDINTYVARESKKRGFKTEGLTKRDSILQSTAIRPLTLLWDAAGSVTTRSDAATRRAVFDDVLARTGNLAEAQFHAMEVMNFSRRGSSPLMKGFTALVPFLNARIQGLDVLYRGATGAYTSQQDIKANRGKVALSVALRGLAIASFTSLYYSLLSDDEEYREAAPHIRDNNWLVPTKYTGLDSMIRIPIPFEVGVIFKLIPELIMRSFDDPEGLGSELGSDITSAEAIQSMKTQLISTFNISPTNIQAIKPLLETMTNHSFYTNREIVPIFTDRSIEKAFQKQAGTSEIAKGIGKQFDISPIKIDHLAKGYFGTIGSYVLAATDEILRDQEIDVPRRRLSDMPVIKRFFVSTKSQGLESSFYEMHDEIKKIIPTLNKLREQGRIEEAQSYLAAQQSMIAISKPVKATAKKLSALRKQRQAVRDSRSLTSDQKRLMIDQIESTMDFYLRIVPQLKELADRPLTNVGRF
;
A
#
# COMPACT_ATOMS: atom_id res chain seq x y z
N SER A 1 -40.65 1.46 -24.33
CA SER A 1 -39.19 1.69 -24.35
C SER A 1 -38.49 0.37 -24.09
N ASP A 2 -37.76 -0.08 -25.08
CA ASP A 2 -37.15 -1.41 -25.08
C ASP A 2 -36.11 -1.48 -23.95
N LYS A 3 -36.41 -2.33 -23.00
CA LYS A 3 -35.75 -2.40 -21.67
C LYS A 3 -34.27 -2.86 -21.77
N TYR A 4 -33.90 -3.53 -22.86
CA TYR A 4 -32.57 -4.12 -23.04
C TYR A 4 -31.95 -3.72 -24.38
N THR A 5 -31.82 -2.41 -24.58
CA THR A 5 -31.33 -1.84 -25.84
C THR A 5 -29.93 -1.26 -25.67
N ILE A 6 -29.00 -1.66 -26.55
CA ILE A 6 -27.66 -1.09 -26.63
C ILE A 6 -27.52 -0.31 -27.95
N LYS A 7 -26.95 0.89 -27.89
CA LYS A 7 -26.72 1.76 -29.03
C LYS A 7 -25.23 1.94 -29.27
N PHE A 8 -24.77 1.64 -30.46
CA PHE A 8 -23.39 1.88 -30.91
C PHE A 8 -23.38 2.88 -32.06
N LYS A 9 -22.33 3.67 -32.15
CA LYS A 9 -22.05 4.47 -33.33
C LYS A 9 -20.98 3.82 -34.18
N VAL A 10 -21.34 3.45 -35.41
CA VAL A 10 -20.42 2.88 -36.40
C VAL A 10 -20.40 3.79 -37.61
N LYS A 11 -19.26 4.37 -37.96
CA LYS A 11 -19.08 5.31 -39.07
C LYS A 11 -20.06 6.49 -39.09
N GLY A 12 -20.48 6.95 -37.90
CA GLY A 12 -21.42 8.07 -37.75
C GLY A 12 -22.90 7.66 -37.66
N GLU A 13 -23.26 6.43 -38.03
CA GLU A 13 -24.62 5.91 -37.91
C GLU A 13 -24.83 5.25 -36.52
N THR A 14 -26.02 5.43 -35.96
CA THR A 14 -26.39 4.79 -34.68
C THR A 14 -27.08 3.47 -34.95
N LEU A 15 -26.39 2.38 -34.65
CA LEU A 15 -26.97 1.03 -34.65
C LEU A 15 -27.57 0.74 -33.28
N THR A 16 -28.77 0.20 -33.28
CA THR A 16 -29.51 -0.16 -32.06
C THR A 16 -29.70 -1.66 -32.05
N TYR A 17 -29.21 -2.32 -30.99
CA TYR A 17 -29.39 -3.75 -30.78
C TYR A 17 -30.28 -3.98 -29.57
N ILE A 18 -31.24 -4.87 -29.70
CA ILE A 18 -32.06 -5.36 -28.58
C ILE A 18 -31.46 -6.67 -28.14
N LEU A 19 -31.18 -6.82 -26.85
CA LEU A 19 -30.64 -8.03 -26.28
C LEU A 19 -31.77 -8.81 -25.59
N ASP A 20 -31.86 -10.10 -25.92
CA ASP A 20 -32.88 -10.98 -25.30
C ASP A 20 -32.47 -11.41 -23.89
N ASP A 21 -31.17 -11.35 -23.57
CA ASP A 21 -30.65 -11.72 -22.26
C ASP A 21 -30.42 -10.46 -21.38
N PRO A 22 -31.19 -10.31 -20.29
CA PRO A 22 -31.03 -9.21 -19.34
C PRO A 22 -29.65 -9.18 -18.69
N LEU A 23 -29.04 -10.34 -18.40
CA LEU A 23 -27.73 -10.42 -17.76
C LEU A 23 -26.61 -10.00 -18.72
N LEU A 24 -26.76 -10.34 -20.02
CA LEU A 24 -25.84 -9.87 -21.05
C LEU A 24 -25.93 -8.36 -21.22
N HIS A 25 -27.15 -7.81 -21.25
CA HIS A 25 -27.38 -6.36 -21.29
C HIS A 25 -26.72 -5.66 -20.09
N GLU A 26 -26.95 -6.17 -18.89
CA GLU A 26 -26.38 -5.61 -17.65
C GLU A 26 -24.85 -5.72 -17.65
N ALA A 27 -24.27 -6.84 -18.09
CA ALA A 27 -22.83 -7.02 -18.23
C ALA A 27 -22.24 -6.01 -19.24
N MET A 28 -22.87 -5.83 -20.40
CA MET A 28 -22.42 -4.87 -21.42
C MET A 28 -22.57 -3.42 -20.97
N MET A 29 -23.63 -3.08 -20.26
CA MET A 29 -23.81 -1.75 -19.67
C MET A 29 -22.84 -1.52 -18.50
N GLY A 30 -22.48 -2.57 -17.76
CA GLY A 30 -21.48 -2.49 -16.70
C GLY A 30 -20.05 -2.32 -17.21
N MET A 31 -19.79 -2.60 -18.49
CA MET A 31 -18.52 -2.31 -19.16
C MET A 31 -18.39 -0.83 -19.55
N GLY A 32 -19.51 -0.13 -19.78
CA GLY A 32 -19.53 1.33 -19.90
C GLY A 32 -19.52 1.95 -18.50
N GLY A 33 -18.66 2.96 -18.26
CA GLY A 33 -18.60 3.62 -16.95
C GLY A 33 -19.99 4.05 -16.47
N ASP A 34 -20.51 3.37 -15.43
CA ASP A 34 -21.78 3.76 -14.82
C ASP A 34 -21.67 5.13 -14.16
N ALA A 35 -22.64 5.98 -14.42
CA ALA A 35 -22.80 7.20 -13.66
C ALA A 35 -23.13 6.81 -12.20
N LEU A 36 -22.25 7.15 -11.29
CA LEU A 36 -22.53 7.02 -9.86
C LEU A 36 -23.58 8.07 -9.50
N GLU A 37 -24.81 7.62 -9.23
CA GLU A 37 -25.92 8.51 -8.93
C GLU A 37 -25.95 8.89 -7.44
N GLY A 38 -26.43 10.10 -7.18
CA GLY A 38 -26.77 10.57 -5.84
C GLY A 38 -25.59 10.60 -4.85
N ILE A 39 -25.84 10.14 -3.64
CA ILE A 39 -24.91 10.21 -2.49
C ILE A 39 -23.59 9.45 -2.76
N ILE A 40 -23.64 8.31 -3.48
CA ILE A 40 -22.45 7.49 -3.79
C ILE A 40 -21.42 8.28 -4.60
N LYS A 41 -21.87 9.15 -5.49
CA LYS A 41 -20.97 10.02 -6.29
C LYS A 41 -20.13 10.93 -5.42
N TYR A 42 -20.76 11.59 -4.45
CA TYR A 42 -20.06 12.51 -3.54
C TYR A 42 -19.23 11.76 -2.49
N ALA A 43 -19.80 10.71 -1.90
CA ALA A 43 -19.09 9.87 -0.93
C ALA A 43 -17.90 9.13 -1.53
N GLY A 44 -17.92 8.79 -2.83
CA GLY A 44 -16.81 8.18 -3.55
C GLY A 44 -15.71 9.15 -4.00
N ALA A 45 -15.94 10.47 -3.93
CA ALA A 45 -14.95 11.46 -4.38
C ALA A 45 -13.61 11.38 -3.63
N PRO A 46 -13.55 11.23 -2.30
CA PRO A 46 -12.29 11.05 -1.58
C PRO A 46 -11.54 9.78 -1.98
N ALA A 47 -12.26 8.67 -2.24
CA ALA A 47 -11.64 7.44 -2.70
C ALA A 47 -11.05 7.57 -4.12
N ARG A 48 -11.73 8.32 -5.01
CA ARG A 48 -11.18 8.65 -6.34
C ARG A 48 -9.95 9.54 -6.22
N LEU A 49 -10.01 10.58 -5.40
CA LEU A 49 -8.89 11.48 -5.17
C LEU A 49 -7.66 10.71 -4.65
N LEU A 50 -7.85 9.86 -3.64
CA LEU A 50 -6.75 9.04 -3.12
C LEU A 50 -6.18 8.11 -4.18
N ARG A 51 -7.02 7.45 -5.00
CA ARG A 51 -6.54 6.61 -6.11
C ARG A 51 -5.69 7.41 -7.09
N GLU A 52 -6.15 8.59 -7.53
CA GLU A 52 -5.40 9.45 -8.44
C GLU A 52 -4.07 9.90 -7.84
N MET A 53 -4.04 10.28 -6.57
CA MET A 53 -2.81 10.68 -5.88
C MET A 53 -1.82 9.52 -5.75
N VAL A 54 -2.29 8.33 -5.40
CA VAL A 54 -1.42 7.15 -5.25
C VAL A 54 -0.89 6.68 -6.61
N THR A 55 -1.74 6.61 -7.64
CA THR A 55 -1.32 6.09 -8.95
C THR A 55 -0.38 7.02 -9.71
N ARG A 56 -0.40 8.33 -9.42
CA ARG A 56 0.53 9.31 -10.01
C ARG A 56 1.81 9.50 -9.20
N GLU A 57 1.96 8.82 -8.07
CA GLU A 57 3.19 8.85 -7.29
C GLU A 57 4.27 8.06 -8.02
N PRO A 58 5.44 8.67 -8.37
CA PRO A 58 6.44 8.02 -9.22
C PRO A 58 6.98 6.70 -8.68
N GLY A 59 7.19 6.59 -7.35
CA GLY A 59 7.63 5.34 -6.73
C GLY A 59 6.55 4.25 -6.81
N PHE A 60 5.26 4.62 -6.78
CA PHE A 60 4.17 3.68 -7.01
C PHE A 60 4.18 3.19 -8.46
N ILE A 61 4.35 4.09 -9.43
CA ILE A 61 4.38 3.75 -10.87
C ILE A 61 5.44 2.68 -11.13
N ILE A 62 6.66 2.89 -10.67
CA ILE A 62 7.77 1.94 -10.86
C ILE A 62 7.49 0.61 -10.15
N ALA A 63 7.05 0.66 -8.88
CA ALA A 63 6.73 -0.55 -8.12
C ALA A 63 5.59 -1.35 -8.76
N ASN A 64 4.57 -0.65 -9.29
CA ASN A 64 3.44 -1.28 -9.96
C ASN A 64 3.88 -1.94 -11.27
N MET A 65 4.72 -1.28 -12.05
CA MET A 65 5.26 -1.84 -13.29
C MET A 65 6.05 -3.14 -13.04
N ILE A 66 6.84 -3.22 -11.96
CA ILE A 66 7.54 -4.44 -11.56
C ILE A 66 6.52 -5.54 -11.19
N ARG A 67 5.51 -5.22 -10.40
CA ARG A 67 4.47 -6.16 -9.99
C ARG A 67 3.65 -6.69 -11.15
N ASP A 68 3.19 -5.78 -12.01
CA ASP A 68 2.33 -6.10 -13.16
C ASP A 68 3.05 -6.99 -14.15
N THR A 69 4.32 -6.71 -14.46
CA THR A 69 5.09 -7.53 -15.42
C THR A 69 5.32 -8.95 -14.90
N MET A 70 5.60 -9.10 -13.59
CA MET A 70 5.79 -10.43 -12.98
C MET A 70 4.48 -11.20 -12.91
N SER A 71 3.38 -10.55 -12.52
CA SER A 71 2.04 -11.16 -12.51
C SER A 71 1.61 -11.58 -13.91
N ALA A 72 1.76 -10.72 -14.90
CA ALA A 72 1.43 -11.00 -16.28
C ALA A 72 2.25 -12.18 -16.83
N TRP A 73 3.54 -12.23 -16.57
CA TRP A 73 4.40 -13.33 -17.00
C TRP A 73 3.94 -14.68 -16.45
N ILE A 74 3.55 -14.74 -15.18
CA ILE A 74 3.07 -15.98 -14.56
C ILE A 74 1.74 -16.40 -15.17
N ILE A 75 0.77 -15.47 -15.27
CA ILE A 75 -0.63 -15.77 -15.56
C ILE A 75 -0.89 -15.99 -17.05
N THR A 76 -0.25 -15.21 -17.93
CA THR A 76 -0.55 -15.28 -19.37
C THR A 76 0.13 -16.46 -20.08
N GLY A 77 1.12 -17.07 -19.46
CA GLY A 77 1.92 -18.11 -20.12
C GLY A 77 2.73 -17.58 -21.33
N GLY A 78 2.85 -16.26 -21.49
CA GLY A 78 3.55 -15.59 -22.60
C GLY A 78 5.07 -15.83 -22.59
N ASN A 79 5.73 -15.62 -23.73
CA ASN A 79 7.17 -15.78 -23.89
C ASN A 79 7.94 -14.46 -23.68
N PHE A 80 7.24 -13.37 -23.34
CA PHE A 80 7.91 -12.09 -23.08
C PHE A 80 8.82 -12.17 -21.84
N ILE A 81 9.90 -11.40 -21.87
CA ILE A 81 10.86 -11.33 -20.76
C ILE A 81 10.38 -10.27 -19.77
N PRO A 82 10.04 -10.68 -18.52
CA PRO A 82 9.61 -9.73 -17.48
C PRO A 82 10.59 -8.57 -17.34
N VAL A 83 10.08 -7.40 -17.04
CA VAL A 83 10.83 -6.13 -16.92
C VAL A 83 11.38 -5.62 -18.26
N VAL A 84 12.12 -6.43 -19.03
CA VAL A 84 12.77 -6.01 -20.28
C VAL A 84 11.75 -5.61 -21.33
N ASP A 85 10.80 -6.50 -21.64
CA ASP A 85 9.78 -6.19 -22.66
C ASP A 85 8.75 -5.19 -22.16
N THR A 86 8.49 -5.16 -20.85
CA THR A 86 7.69 -4.10 -20.26
C THR A 86 8.36 -2.72 -20.39
N LEU A 87 9.67 -2.63 -20.13
CA LEU A 87 10.40 -1.37 -20.36
C LEU A 87 10.39 -0.98 -21.84
N ARG A 88 10.59 -1.94 -22.75
CA ARG A 88 10.43 -1.67 -24.19
C ARG A 88 9.01 -1.17 -24.53
N GLY A 89 7.99 -1.79 -23.93
CA GLY A 89 6.59 -1.36 -24.10
C GLY A 89 6.33 0.05 -23.59
N PHE A 90 7.01 0.47 -22.51
CA PHE A 90 6.89 1.82 -21.93
C PHE A 90 7.33 2.92 -22.91
N PHE A 91 8.35 2.66 -23.72
CA PHE A 91 8.86 3.62 -24.71
C PHE A 91 8.17 3.53 -26.06
N LYS A 92 7.31 2.53 -26.28
CA LYS A 92 6.51 2.43 -27.51
C LYS A 92 5.29 3.35 -27.49
N GLU A 93 4.78 3.69 -28.66
CA GLU A 93 3.54 4.45 -28.79
C GLU A 93 2.34 3.68 -28.26
N THR A 94 1.49 4.34 -27.50
CA THR A 94 0.27 3.77 -26.91
C THR A 94 -0.96 3.88 -27.82
N GLU A 95 -0.88 4.68 -28.90
CA GLU A 95 -2.02 5.02 -29.76
C GLU A 95 -2.76 3.79 -30.32
N THR A 96 -2.03 2.74 -30.71
CA THR A 96 -2.65 1.49 -31.17
C THR A 96 -3.47 0.82 -30.09
N LEU A 97 -2.94 0.75 -28.86
CA LEU A 97 -3.65 0.14 -27.72
C LEU A 97 -4.82 0.99 -27.26
N GLU A 98 -4.72 2.31 -27.34
CA GLU A 98 -5.81 3.24 -27.07
C GLU A 98 -6.95 3.07 -28.08
N LYS A 99 -6.64 2.98 -29.39
CA LYS A 99 -7.63 2.71 -30.46
C LYS A 99 -8.33 1.37 -30.28
N LEU A 100 -7.62 0.37 -29.75
CA LEU A 100 -8.17 -0.94 -29.45
C LEU A 100 -8.88 -1.01 -28.09
N GLY A 101 -8.91 0.10 -27.31
CA GLY A 101 -9.53 0.13 -25.99
C GLY A 101 -8.79 -0.70 -24.93
N VAL A 102 -7.54 -1.10 -25.20
CA VAL A 102 -6.71 -1.88 -24.26
C VAL A 102 -6.15 -0.98 -23.16
N VAL A 103 -5.89 0.29 -23.45
CA VAL A 103 -5.39 1.31 -22.54
C VAL A 103 -6.49 2.30 -22.23
N GLY A 104 -6.60 2.74 -21.01
CA GLY A 104 -7.65 3.67 -20.57
C GLY A 104 -8.47 3.15 -19.40
N GLY A 105 -8.10 1.99 -18.83
CA GLY A 105 -8.81 1.37 -17.70
C GLY A 105 -8.97 2.26 -16.46
N TYR A 106 -8.10 3.25 -16.27
CA TYR A 106 -8.26 4.26 -15.22
C TYR A 106 -9.36 5.28 -15.54
N ASP A 107 -9.63 5.55 -16.82
CA ASP A 107 -10.68 6.48 -17.23
C ASP A 107 -12.08 5.87 -17.09
N TYR A 108 -12.21 4.55 -17.18
CA TYR A 108 -13.47 3.85 -16.86
C TYR A 108 -13.89 3.97 -15.38
N ALA A 109 -12.99 4.43 -14.52
CA ALA A 109 -13.32 4.74 -13.13
C ALA A 109 -13.97 6.12 -12.96
N ARG A 110 -14.04 6.91 -14.03
CA ARG A 110 -14.58 8.27 -14.02
C ARG A 110 -16.08 8.25 -14.34
N ASP A 111 -16.80 9.24 -13.83
CA ASP A 111 -18.18 9.54 -14.23
C ASP A 111 -18.23 9.84 -15.74
N PRO A 112 -19.22 9.37 -16.51
CA PRO A 112 -19.40 9.69 -17.92
C PRO A 112 -19.31 11.19 -18.24
N LYS A 113 -19.71 12.06 -17.31
CA LYS A 113 -19.52 13.51 -17.44
C LYS A 113 -18.03 13.92 -17.41
N ASP A 114 -17.23 13.22 -16.63
CA ASP A 114 -15.78 13.46 -16.58
C ASP A 114 -15.10 12.90 -17.84
N ILE A 115 -15.62 11.83 -18.44
CA ILE A 115 -15.16 11.30 -19.73
C ILE A 115 -15.39 12.33 -20.84
N ASN A 116 -16.57 12.96 -20.90
CA ASN A 116 -16.84 14.02 -21.88
C ASN A 116 -15.88 15.20 -21.71
N THR A 117 -15.56 15.59 -20.48
CA THR A 117 -14.58 16.64 -20.19
C THR A 117 -13.17 16.22 -20.61
N TYR A 118 -12.80 14.95 -20.39
CA TYR A 118 -11.53 14.40 -20.83
C TYR A 118 -11.43 14.35 -22.35
N VAL A 119 -12.45 13.84 -23.04
CA VAL A 119 -12.50 13.81 -24.51
C VAL A 119 -12.43 15.22 -25.09
N ALA A 120 -13.14 16.18 -24.51
CA ALA A 120 -13.08 17.58 -24.92
C ALA A 120 -11.66 18.18 -24.75
N ARG A 121 -10.98 17.85 -23.64
CA ARG A 121 -9.62 18.30 -23.36
C ARG A 121 -8.60 17.69 -24.33
N GLU A 122 -8.68 16.37 -24.59
CA GLU A 122 -7.81 15.69 -25.55
C GLU A 122 -8.08 16.15 -26.99
N SER A 123 -9.33 16.38 -27.36
CA SER A 123 -9.69 16.97 -28.66
C SER A 123 -9.07 18.36 -28.84
N LYS A 124 -9.10 19.18 -27.77
CA LYS A 124 -8.46 20.51 -27.79
C LYS A 124 -6.94 20.43 -27.94
N LYS A 125 -6.28 19.49 -27.25
CA LYS A 125 -4.83 19.26 -27.43
C LYS A 125 -4.46 18.88 -28.86
N ARG A 126 -5.36 18.18 -29.54
CA ARG A 126 -5.22 17.77 -30.97
C ARG A 126 -5.70 18.81 -31.96
N GLY A 127 -6.00 20.04 -31.51
CA GLY A 127 -6.37 21.17 -32.38
C GLY A 127 -7.85 21.26 -32.74
N PHE A 128 -8.72 20.43 -32.19
CA PHE A 128 -10.17 20.54 -32.41
C PHE A 128 -10.77 21.65 -31.55
N LYS A 129 -11.60 22.52 -32.14
CA LYS A 129 -12.38 23.52 -31.39
C LYS A 129 -13.51 22.80 -30.64
N THR A 130 -13.43 22.79 -29.32
CA THR A 130 -14.51 22.31 -28.45
C THR A 130 -15.19 23.49 -27.79
N GLU A 131 -16.44 23.75 -28.13
CA GLU A 131 -17.28 24.72 -27.44
C GLU A 131 -17.71 24.15 -26.11
N GLY A 132 -17.52 24.90 -25.01
CA GLY A 132 -18.07 24.56 -23.72
C GLY A 132 -17.08 24.11 -22.64
N LEU A 133 -15.86 24.64 -22.62
CA LEU A 133 -14.97 24.49 -21.46
C LEU A 133 -15.59 25.16 -20.24
N THR A 134 -15.79 24.39 -19.17
CA THR A 134 -16.39 24.84 -17.92
C THR A 134 -15.52 25.88 -17.21
N LYS A 135 -16.12 26.76 -16.35
CA LYS A 135 -15.43 27.72 -15.48
C LYS A 135 -14.24 27.11 -14.69
N ARG A 136 -14.26 25.81 -14.46
CA ARG A 136 -13.20 25.04 -13.80
C ARG A 136 -11.89 25.06 -14.61
N ASP A 137 -11.97 25.02 -15.94
CA ASP A 137 -10.80 25.03 -16.81
C ASP A 137 -10.11 26.39 -16.84
N SER A 138 -10.84 27.49 -16.64
CA SER A 138 -10.26 28.83 -16.59
C SER A 138 -9.43 29.06 -15.30
N ILE A 139 -9.85 28.47 -14.19
CA ILE A 139 -9.08 28.53 -12.92
C ILE A 139 -7.80 27.69 -13.04
N LEU A 140 -7.87 26.50 -13.64
CA LEU A 140 -6.72 25.61 -13.85
C LEU A 140 -5.71 26.15 -14.88
N GLN A 141 -6.12 27.08 -15.74
CA GLN A 141 -5.26 27.76 -16.72
C GLN A 141 -4.65 29.06 -16.17
N SER A 142 -4.94 29.46 -14.93
CA SER A 142 -4.31 30.63 -14.32
C SER A 142 -2.79 30.45 -14.25
N THR A 143 -2.05 31.52 -14.53
CA THR A 143 -0.58 31.52 -14.60
C THR A 143 0.07 30.98 -13.31
N ALA A 144 -0.57 31.18 -12.16
CA ALA A 144 -0.09 30.75 -10.86
C ALA A 144 -0.16 29.21 -10.64
N ILE A 145 -1.15 28.53 -11.25
CA ILE A 145 -1.41 27.09 -11.04
C ILE A 145 -0.89 26.26 -12.23
N ARG A 146 -0.62 26.90 -13.36
CA ARG A 146 -0.18 26.24 -14.59
C ARG A 146 1.02 25.29 -14.43
N PRO A 147 2.10 25.62 -13.68
CA PRO A 147 3.20 24.69 -13.48
C PRO A 147 2.77 23.40 -12.77
N LEU A 148 1.88 23.52 -11.77
CA LEU A 148 1.35 22.37 -11.02
C LEU A 148 0.45 21.50 -11.90
N THR A 149 -0.37 22.12 -12.77
CA THR A 149 -1.22 21.36 -13.71
C THR A 149 -0.39 20.64 -14.76
N LEU A 150 0.69 21.24 -15.26
CA LEU A 150 1.62 20.60 -16.19
C LEU A 150 2.33 19.40 -15.57
N LEU A 151 2.82 19.53 -14.33
CA LEU A 151 3.41 18.43 -13.59
C LEU A 151 2.39 17.30 -13.32
N TRP A 152 1.16 17.68 -13.01
CA TRP A 152 0.07 16.74 -12.79
C TRP A 152 -0.31 15.97 -14.06
N ASP A 153 -0.38 16.65 -15.18
CA ASP A 153 -0.68 16.05 -16.49
C ASP A 153 0.50 15.17 -16.96
N ALA A 154 1.73 15.60 -16.75
CA ALA A 154 2.93 14.80 -17.02
C ALA A 154 2.94 13.51 -16.19
N ALA A 155 2.68 13.58 -14.88
CA ALA A 155 2.56 12.41 -14.02
C ALA A 155 1.43 11.47 -14.48
N GLY A 156 0.29 12.02 -14.90
CA GLY A 156 -0.81 11.25 -15.49
C GLY A 156 -0.41 10.53 -16.77
N SER A 157 0.35 11.20 -17.66
CA SER A 157 0.87 10.57 -18.88
C SER A 157 1.83 9.43 -18.59
N VAL A 158 2.73 9.60 -17.62
CA VAL A 158 3.66 8.53 -17.18
C VAL A 158 2.88 7.36 -16.58
N THR A 159 1.86 7.61 -15.78
CA THR A 159 0.97 6.57 -15.23
C THR A 159 0.30 5.76 -16.34
N THR A 160 -0.28 6.44 -17.33
CA THR A 160 -0.93 5.78 -18.47
C THR A 160 0.04 4.92 -19.27
N ARG A 161 1.25 5.43 -19.53
CA ARG A 161 2.30 4.67 -20.22
C ARG A 161 2.77 3.45 -19.41
N SER A 162 2.88 3.60 -18.09
CA SER A 162 3.25 2.49 -17.20
C SER A 162 2.20 1.37 -17.21
N ASP A 163 0.91 1.72 -17.14
CA ASP A 163 -0.19 0.76 -17.26
C ASP A 163 -0.22 0.09 -18.65
N ALA A 164 0.05 0.88 -19.70
CA ALA A 164 0.16 0.37 -21.06
C ALA A 164 1.37 -0.53 -21.29
N ALA A 165 2.46 -0.34 -20.57
CA ALA A 165 3.73 -0.99 -20.83
C ALA A 165 3.65 -2.52 -20.77
N THR A 166 3.10 -3.07 -19.69
CA THR A 166 2.92 -4.53 -19.51
C THR A 166 1.89 -5.07 -20.50
N ARG A 167 0.79 -4.36 -20.73
CA ARG A 167 -0.24 -4.73 -21.71
C ARG A 167 0.33 -4.77 -23.12
N ARG A 168 1.21 -3.82 -23.46
CA ARG A 168 1.92 -3.78 -24.73
C ARG A 168 2.84 -4.99 -24.90
N ALA A 169 3.59 -5.37 -23.88
CA ALA A 169 4.46 -6.53 -23.92
C ALA A 169 3.65 -7.82 -24.20
N VAL A 170 2.52 -7.98 -23.49
CA VAL A 170 1.61 -9.12 -23.72
C VAL A 170 0.97 -9.07 -25.10
N PHE A 171 0.52 -7.91 -25.55
CA PHE A 171 -0.07 -7.71 -26.87
C PHE A 171 0.91 -8.13 -28.00
N ASP A 172 2.13 -7.61 -27.94
CA ASP A 172 3.17 -7.88 -28.95
C ASP A 172 3.55 -9.37 -28.95
N ASP A 173 3.68 -10.00 -27.77
CA ASP A 173 3.98 -11.42 -27.66
C ASP A 173 2.86 -12.30 -28.25
N VAL A 174 1.60 -12.03 -27.91
CA VAL A 174 0.47 -12.80 -28.43
C VAL A 174 0.29 -12.59 -29.92
N LEU A 175 0.39 -11.34 -30.39
CA LEU A 175 0.29 -11.03 -31.82
C LEU A 175 1.38 -11.72 -32.65
N ALA A 176 2.62 -11.74 -32.13
CA ALA A 176 3.74 -12.43 -32.79
C ALA A 176 3.54 -13.95 -32.86
N ARG A 177 2.92 -14.57 -31.84
CA ARG A 177 2.68 -16.01 -31.78
C ARG A 177 1.47 -16.47 -32.61
N THR A 178 0.41 -15.67 -32.61
CA THR A 178 -0.89 -16.11 -33.17
C THR A 178 -1.25 -15.41 -34.47
N GLY A 179 -0.66 -14.24 -34.76
CA GLY A 179 -1.08 -13.38 -35.86
C GLY A 179 -2.51 -12.79 -35.71
N ASN A 180 -3.17 -13.08 -34.57
CA ASN A 180 -4.57 -12.74 -34.35
C ASN A 180 -4.69 -11.48 -33.46
N LEU A 181 -5.15 -10.37 -34.09
CA LEU A 181 -5.29 -9.09 -33.41
C LEU A 181 -6.32 -9.13 -32.27
N ALA A 182 -7.44 -9.83 -32.45
CA ALA A 182 -8.49 -9.93 -31.43
C ALA A 182 -8.03 -10.72 -30.21
N GLU A 183 -7.24 -11.77 -30.43
CA GLU A 183 -6.64 -12.56 -29.35
C GLU A 183 -5.58 -11.74 -28.59
N ALA A 184 -4.71 -11.04 -29.29
CA ALA A 184 -3.74 -10.14 -28.70
C ALA A 184 -4.41 -9.03 -27.86
N GLN A 185 -5.48 -8.44 -28.39
CA GLN A 185 -6.30 -7.45 -27.67
C GLN A 185 -6.90 -8.05 -26.41
N PHE A 186 -7.52 -9.23 -26.51
CA PHE A 186 -8.12 -9.92 -25.37
C PHE A 186 -7.10 -10.16 -24.24
N HIS A 187 -5.96 -10.77 -24.56
CA HIS A 187 -4.94 -11.09 -23.57
C HIS A 187 -4.34 -9.83 -22.93
N ALA A 188 -4.11 -8.78 -23.72
CA ALA A 188 -3.59 -7.51 -23.19
C ALA A 188 -4.59 -6.81 -22.28
N MET A 189 -5.89 -6.85 -22.57
CA MET A 189 -6.94 -6.32 -21.69
C MET A 189 -7.05 -7.11 -20.38
N GLU A 190 -6.89 -8.42 -20.46
CA GLU A 190 -7.08 -9.34 -19.32
C GLU A 190 -5.90 -9.36 -18.34
N VAL A 191 -4.74 -8.76 -18.68
CA VAL A 191 -3.61 -8.63 -17.73
C VAL A 191 -4.08 -8.03 -16.41
N MET A 192 -4.91 -6.97 -16.48
CA MET A 192 -5.54 -6.37 -15.32
C MET A 192 -6.76 -5.55 -15.78
N ASN A 193 -7.93 -6.14 -15.75
CA ASN A 193 -9.12 -5.53 -16.32
C ASN A 193 -9.96 -4.81 -15.26
N PHE A 194 -9.61 -3.57 -14.95
CA PHE A 194 -10.33 -2.75 -13.98
C PHE A 194 -11.74 -2.31 -14.43
N SER A 195 -12.09 -2.50 -15.70
CA SER A 195 -13.45 -2.22 -16.19
C SER A 195 -14.47 -3.24 -15.69
N ARG A 196 -14.04 -4.43 -15.30
CA ARG A 196 -14.89 -5.45 -14.70
C ARG A 196 -15.25 -5.07 -13.26
N ARG A 197 -16.49 -4.66 -13.03
CA ARG A 197 -16.98 -4.26 -11.69
C ARG A 197 -18.13 -5.12 -11.19
N GLY A 198 -18.53 -6.11 -11.97
CA GLY A 198 -19.73 -6.89 -11.72
C GLY A 198 -21.01 -6.08 -11.98
N SER A 199 -22.15 -6.77 -11.98
CA SER A 199 -23.48 -6.20 -12.22
C SER A 199 -24.15 -5.67 -10.95
N SER A 200 -23.78 -6.16 -9.77
CA SER A 200 -24.39 -5.82 -8.50
C SER A 200 -24.23 -4.32 -8.15
N PRO A 201 -25.33 -3.56 -7.96
CA PRO A 201 -25.27 -2.16 -7.55
C PRO A 201 -24.55 -1.97 -6.21
N LEU A 202 -24.67 -2.95 -5.31
CA LEU A 202 -24.00 -2.95 -4.00
C LEU A 202 -22.47 -3.02 -4.17
N MET A 203 -21.98 -3.94 -5.01
CA MET A 203 -20.52 -4.04 -5.30
C MET A 203 -19.99 -2.81 -6.04
N LYS A 204 -20.75 -2.24 -6.97
CA LYS A 204 -20.41 -0.97 -7.62
C LYS A 204 -20.29 0.16 -6.59
N GLY A 205 -21.21 0.21 -5.62
CA GLY A 205 -21.15 1.16 -4.50
C GLY A 205 -19.89 0.96 -3.65
N PHE A 206 -19.59 -0.27 -3.21
CA PHE A 206 -18.40 -0.54 -2.40
C PHE A 206 -17.09 -0.24 -3.13
N THR A 207 -16.98 -0.63 -4.41
CA THR A 207 -15.78 -0.34 -5.21
C THR A 207 -15.59 1.16 -5.48
N ALA A 208 -16.66 1.96 -5.40
CA ALA A 208 -16.58 3.40 -5.47
C ALA A 208 -16.07 4.02 -4.16
N LEU A 209 -16.52 3.51 -3.01
CA LEU A 209 -16.25 4.05 -1.67
C LEU A 209 -14.92 3.59 -1.09
N VAL A 210 -14.48 2.36 -1.39
CA VAL A 210 -13.25 1.75 -0.87
C VAL A 210 -12.17 1.81 -1.95
N PRO A 211 -11.06 2.54 -1.71
CA PRO A 211 -9.96 2.64 -2.68
C PRO A 211 -9.35 1.27 -2.97
N PHE A 212 -9.05 1.02 -4.24
CA PHE A 212 -8.38 -0.20 -4.72
C PHE A 212 -9.11 -1.53 -4.49
N LEU A 213 -10.34 -1.55 -3.95
CA LEU A 213 -11.11 -2.79 -3.75
C LEU A 213 -11.31 -3.53 -5.08
N ASN A 214 -11.71 -2.81 -6.14
CA ASN A 214 -11.88 -3.43 -7.46
C ASN A 214 -10.56 -4.04 -7.97
N ALA A 215 -9.43 -3.37 -7.78
CA ALA A 215 -8.13 -3.89 -8.20
C ALA A 215 -7.80 -5.23 -7.51
N ARG A 216 -8.08 -5.34 -6.22
CA ARG A 216 -7.87 -6.58 -5.45
C ARG A 216 -8.77 -7.71 -5.93
N ILE A 217 -10.06 -7.42 -6.18
CA ILE A 217 -11.01 -8.40 -6.72
C ILE A 217 -10.54 -8.90 -8.09
N GLN A 218 -10.10 -7.99 -8.96
CA GLN A 218 -9.61 -8.36 -10.28
C GLN A 218 -8.30 -9.16 -10.22
N GLY A 219 -7.39 -8.84 -9.31
CA GLY A 219 -6.16 -9.61 -9.10
C GLY A 219 -6.45 -11.07 -8.73
N LEU A 220 -7.40 -11.29 -7.83
CA LEU A 220 -7.83 -12.64 -7.46
C LEU A 220 -8.57 -13.37 -8.60
N ASP A 221 -9.43 -12.67 -9.36
CA ASP A 221 -10.11 -13.24 -10.53
C ASP A 221 -9.11 -13.68 -11.59
N VAL A 222 -8.12 -12.86 -11.90
CA VAL A 222 -7.05 -13.17 -12.87
C VAL A 222 -6.23 -14.37 -12.41
N LEU A 223 -5.88 -14.44 -11.11
CA LEU A 223 -5.17 -15.58 -10.54
C LEU A 223 -5.99 -16.87 -10.61
N TYR A 224 -7.27 -16.81 -10.25
CA TYR A 224 -8.19 -17.96 -10.35
C TYR A 224 -8.30 -18.47 -11.78
N ARG A 225 -8.48 -17.56 -12.75
CA ARG A 225 -8.56 -17.93 -14.17
C ARG A 225 -7.24 -18.48 -14.71
N GLY A 226 -6.12 -17.94 -14.27
CA GLY A 226 -4.80 -18.48 -14.60
C GLY A 226 -4.62 -19.89 -14.05
N ALA A 227 -4.90 -20.11 -12.78
CA ALA A 227 -4.77 -21.42 -12.12
C ALA A 227 -5.74 -22.49 -12.69
N THR A 228 -6.94 -22.09 -13.10
CA THR A 228 -7.92 -23.01 -13.71
C THR A 228 -7.77 -23.16 -15.22
N GLY A 229 -6.81 -22.45 -15.85
CA GLY A 229 -6.65 -22.41 -17.29
C GLY A 229 -7.79 -21.69 -18.02
N ALA A 230 -8.65 -20.96 -17.29
CA ALA A 230 -9.74 -20.18 -17.87
C ALA A 230 -9.26 -18.85 -18.51
N TYR A 231 -7.97 -18.57 -18.45
CA TYR A 231 -7.30 -17.43 -19.10
C TYR A 231 -6.97 -17.74 -20.55
N THR A 232 -7.99 -18.13 -21.32
CA THR A 232 -7.86 -18.46 -22.76
C THR A 232 -8.96 -17.77 -23.54
N SER A 233 -8.68 -17.44 -24.82
CA SER A 233 -9.72 -16.97 -25.73
C SER A 233 -10.77 -18.06 -25.98
N GLN A 234 -12.00 -17.66 -26.30
CA GLN A 234 -13.14 -18.59 -26.38
C GLN A 234 -13.02 -19.68 -27.44
N GLN A 235 -12.11 -19.57 -28.41
CA GLN A 235 -12.03 -20.49 -29.52
C GLN A 235 -11.43 -21.86 -29.20
N ASP A 236 -10.59 -21.98 -28.11
CA ASP A 236 -9.92 -23.23 -27.76
C ASP A 236 -9.92 -23.60 -26.28
N ILE A 237 -11.00 -23.25 -25.57
CA ILE A 237 -11.09 -23.33 -24.09
C ILE A 237 -10.77 -24.76 -23.56
N LYS A 238 -11.20 -25.81 -24.25
CA LYS A 238 -10.99 -27.19 -23.74
C LYS A 238 -9.58 -27.73 -24.01
N ALA A 239 -8.99 -27.43 -25.17
CA ALA A 239 -7.69 -27.98 -25.58
C ALA A 239 -6.50 -27.29 -24.85
N ASN A 240 -6.62 -26.01 -24.48
CA ASN A 240 -5.51 -25.23 -23.98
C ASN A 240 -5.54 -25.01 -22.45
N ARG A 241 -6.65 -25.28 -21.74
CA ARG A 241 -6.77 -25.09 -20.29
C ARG A 241 -5.65 -25.78 -19.50
N GLY A 242 -5.38 -27.05 -19.81
CA GLY A 242 -4.32 -27.79 -19.11
C GLY A 242 -2.93 -27.21 -19.35
N LYS A 243 -2.64 -26.72 -20.54
CA LYS A 243 -1.33 -26.11 -20.88
C LYS A 243 -1.13 -24.80 -20.17
N VAL A 244 -2.18 -23.96 -20.11
CA VAL A 244 -2.13 -22.66 -19.38
C VAL A 244 -1.97 -22.90 -17.88
N ALA A 245 -2.77 -23.77 -17.29
CA ALA A 245 -2.66 -24.10 -15.86
C ALA A 245 -1.28 -24.69 -15.51
N LEU A 246 -0.74 -25.58 -16.35
CA LEU A 246 0.61 -26.13 -16.18
C LEU A 246 1.68 -25.02 -16.28
N SER A 247 1.56 -24.11 -17.25
CA SER A 247 2.49 -22.98 -17.40
C SER A 247 2.47 -22.07 -16.15
N VAL A 248 1.29 -21.76 -15.63
CA VAL A 248 1.14 -20.98 -14.38
C VAL A 248 1.78 -21.70 -13.20
N ALA A 249 1.52 -23.02 -13.08
CA ALA A 249 2.11 -23.83 -12.02
C ALA A 249 3.63 -23.88 -12.09
N LEU A 250 4.21 -24.13 -13.27
CA LEU A 250 5.66 -24.20 -13.46
C LEU A 250 6.35 -22.86 -13.19
N ARG A 251 5.76 -21.73 -13.60
CA ARG A 251 6.30 -20.39 -13.35
C ARG A 251 6.14 -19.99 -11.89
N GLY A 252 5.02 -20.34 -11.28
CA GLY A 252 4.83 -20.18 -9.84
C GLY A 252 5.86 -20.99 -9.05
N LEU A 253 6.09 -22.26 -9.41
CA LEU A 253 7.14 -23.08 -8.80
C LEU A 253 8.55 -22.49 -9.00
N ALA A 254 8.85 -21.89 -10.15
CA ALA A 254 10.14 -21.22 -10.36
C ALA A 254 10.32 -20.06 -9.38
N ILE A 255 9.29 -19.24 -9.14
CA ILE A 255 9.36 -18.17 -8.13
C ILE A 255 9.45 -18.75 -6.72
N ALA A 256 8.70 -19.79 -6.40
CA ALA A 256 8.76 -20.45 -5.09
C ALA A 256 10.15 -21.05 -4.83
N SER A 257 10.76 -21.71 -5.83
CA SER A 257 12.13 -22.24 -5.74
C SER A 257 13.17 -21.12 -5.58
N PHE A 258 13.02 -20.04 -6.36
CA PHE A 258 13.85 -18.84 -6.18
C PHE A 258 13.71 -18.27 -4.77
N THR A 259 12.49 -18.19 -4.25
CA THR A 259 12.24 -17.68 -2.90
C THR A 259 12.84 -18.58 -1.82
N SER A 260 12.76 -19.91 -1.99
CA SER A 260 13.38 -20.85 -1.04
C SER A 260 14.91 -20.70 -1.05
N LEU A 261 15.53 -20.60 -2.22
CA LEU A 261 16.97 -20.34 -2.33
C LEU A 261 17.35 -18.97 -1.73
N TYR A 262 16.58 -17.93 -2.05
CA TYR A 262 16.74 -16.59 -1.50
C TYR A 262 16.68 -16.62 0.03
N TYR A 263 15.69 -17.29 0.61
CA TYR A 263 15.56 -17.43 2.05
C TYR A 263 16.76 -18.16 2.67
N SER A 264 17.18 -19.29 2.08
CA SER A 264 18.35 -20.04 2.58
C SER A 264 19.65 -19.21 2.57
N LEU A 265 19.77 -18.21 1.69
CA LEU A 265 20.92 -17.30 1.66
C LEU A 265 20.83 -16.16 2.70
N LEU A 266 19.62 -15.83 3.15
CA LEU A 266 19.36 -14.67 4.01
C LEU A 266 18.82 -15.01 5.39
N SER A 267 18.50 -16.27 5.68
CA SER A 267 17.93 -16.71 6.96
C SER A 267 18.77 -16.29 8.16
N ASP A 268 20.10 -16.29 8.03
CA ASP A 268 21.04 -15.88 9.09
C ASP A 268 21.42 -14.38 9.04
N ASP A 269 20.90 -13.63 8.08
CA ASP A 269 21.22 -12.21 7.94
C ASP A 269 20.46 -11.35 8.96
N GLU A 270 21.20 -10.59 9.77
CA GLU A 270 20.64 -9.77 10.84
C GLU A 270 19.68 -8.69 10.29
N GLU A 271 20.05 -8.00 9.20
CA GLU A 271 19.21 -6.95 8.59
C GLU A 271 17.89 -7.53 8.04
N TYR A 272 17.94 -8.74 7.47
CA TYR A 272 16.76 -9.45 6.99
C TYR A 272 15.87 -9.89 8.15
N ARG A 273 16.42 -10.44 9.22
CA ARG A 273 15.68 -10.93 10.40
C ARG A 273 15.02 -9.78 11.17
N GLU A 274 15.72 -8.67 11.32
CA GLU A 274 15.23 -7.48 12.03
C GLU A 274 14.28 -6.60 11.21
N ALA A 275 14.14 -6.86 9.90
CA ALA A 275 13.20 -6.14 9.06
C ALA A 275 11.76 -6.34 9.55
N ALA A 276 10.98 -5.24 9.57
CA ALA A 276 9.59 -5.29 10.00
C ALA A 276 8.80 -6.34 9.18
N PRO A 277 7.96 -7.19 9.81
CA PRO A 277 7.26 -8.29 9.15
C PRO A 277 6.52 -7.85 7.87
N HIS A 278 5.78 -6.74 7.91
CA HIS A 278 5.05 -6.22 6.76
C HIS A 278 5.96 -5.78 5.60
N ILE A 279 7.24 -5.47 5.85
CA ILE A 279 8.22 -5.15 4.81
C ILE A 279 8.79 -6.44 4.25
N ARG A 280 9.23 -7.36 5.10
CA ARG A 280 9.79 -8.65 4.74
C ARG A 280 8.82 -9.50 3.92
N ASP A 281 7.57 -9.58 4.37
CA ASP A 281 6.55 -10.42 3.75
C ASP A 281 6.12 -9.93 2.37
N ASN A 282 6.12 -8.63 2.15
CA ASN A 282 5.66 -8.02 0.89
C ASN A 282 6.79 -7.66 -0.09
N ASN A 283 8.04 -8.00 0.21
CA ASN A 283 9.18 -7.68 -0.64
C ASN A 283 10.25 -8.79 -0.58
N TRP A 284 11.09 -8.88 -1.62
CA TRP A 284 12.41 -9.45 -1.51
C TRP A 284 13.36 -8.35 -1.05
N LEU A 285 14.14 -8.61 -0.01
CA LEU A 285 15.09 -7.66 0.58
C LEU A 285 16.51 -8.02 0.15
N VAL A 286 17.32 -7.02 -0.16
CA VAL A 286 18.75 -7.21 -0.42
C VAL A 286 19.51 -6.42 0.65
N PRO A 287 20.15 -7.11 1.62
CA PRO A 287 20.91 -6.48 2.68
C PRO A 287 22.06 -5.62 2.18
N THR A 288 22.45 -4.64 2.98
CA THR A 288 23.50 -3.65 2.65
C THR A 288 24.85 -4.28 2.40
N LYS A 289 25.15 -5.41 3.05
CA LYS A 289 26.43 -6.15 2.84
C LYS A 289 26.64 -6.62 1.40
N TYR A 290 25.55 -6.81 0.63
CA TYR A 290 25.65 -7.22 -0.78
C TYR A 290 25.69 -6.05 -1.75
N THR A 291 25.27 -4.87 -1.33
CA THR A 291 25.16 -3.69 -2.20
C THR A 291 26.15 -2.58 -1.89
N GLY A 292 26.66 -2.53 -0.65
CA GLY A 292 27.47 -1.43 -0.15
C GLY A 292 26.72 -0.10 0.03
N LEU A 293 25.37 -0.12 -0.05
CA LEU A 293 24.52 1.06 0.12
C LEU A 293 24.24 1.33 1.60
N ASP A 294 23.73 2.51 1.90
CA ASP A 294 23.33 2.94 3.26
C ASP A 294 21.96 2.43 3.69
N SER A 295 21.27 1.71 2.82
CA SER A 295 19.91 1.22 3.01
C SER A 295 19.71 -0.09 2.26
N MET A 296 18.94 -1.03 2.83
CA MET A 296 18.53 -2.26 2.14
C MET A 296 17.68 -1.94 0.92
N ILE A 297 17.92 -2.68 -0.18
CA ILE A 297 17.00 -2.65 -1.33
C ILE A 297 15.80 -3.54 -1.02
N ARG A 298 14.60 -3.08 -1.38
CA ARG A 298 13.39 -3.89 -1.37
C ARG A 298 12.76 -3.95 -2.76
N ILE A 299 12.51 -5.16 -3.23
CA ILE A 299 11.85 -5.44 -4.50
C ILE A 299 10.44 -5.92 -4.19
N PRO A 300 9.39 -5.20 -4.61
CA PRO A 300 8.02 -5.57 -4.28
C PRO A 300 7.61 -6.88 -4.96
N ILE A 301 6.91 -7.75 -4.22
CA ILE A 301 6.37 -9.00 -4.78
C ILE A 301 5.17 -8.72 -5.70
N PRO A 302 4.90 -9.62 -6.68
CA PRO A 302 3.75 -9.49 -7.55
C PRO A 302 2.46 -9.80 -6.80
N PHE A 303 1.70 -8.80 -6.44
CA PHE A 303 0.35 -8.86 -5.83
C PHE A 303 -0.04 -10.23 -5.21
N GLU A 304 -1.23 -10.73 -5.49
CA GLU A 304 -1.77 -12.00 -4.97
C GLU A 304 -0.93 -13.22 -5.36
N VAL A 305 -0.32 -13.18 -6.54
CA VAL A 305 0.63 -14.21 -7.01
C VAL A 305 1.86 -14.30 -6.10
N GLY A 306 2.34 -13.13 -5.64
CA GLY A 306 3.46 -13.05 -4.71
C GLY A 306 3.13 -13.63 -3.33
N VAL A 307 1.90 -13.52 -2.88
CA VAL A 307 1.48 -14.16 -1.62
C VAL A 307 1.59 -15.68 -1.74
N ILE A 308 1.15 -16.26 -2.85
CA ILE A 308 1.17 -17.73 -3.03
C ILE A 308 2.58 -18.26 -3.27
N PHE A 309 3.36 -17.62 -4.14
CA PHE A 309 4.62 -18.17 -4.61
C PHE A 309 5.88 -17.56 -3.97
N LYS A 310 5.72 -16.52 -3.13
CA LYS A 310 6.80 -15.97 -2.30
C LYS A 310 6.51 -16.10 -0.81
N LEU A 311 5.41 -15.50 -0.33
CA LEU A 311 5.17 -15.44 1.11
C LEU A 311 4.96 -16.84 1.72
N ILE A 312 4.11 -17.68 1.12
CA ILE A 312 3.83 -19.02 1.66
C ILE A 312 5.09 -19.90 1.68
N PRO A 313 5.86 -20.06 0.58
CA PRO A 313 7.10 -20.83 0.62
C PRO A 313 8.09 -20.32 1.66
N GLU A 314 8.24 -19.01 1.79
CA GLU A 314 9.14 -18.42 2.78
C GLU A 314 8.67 -18.69 4.22
N LEU A 315 7.36 -18.59 4.51
CA LEU A 315 6.80 -18.94 5.82
C LEU A 315 7.04 -20.41 6.15
N ILE A 316 6.88 -21.31 5.17
CA ILE A 316 7.19 -22.74 5.33
C ILE A 316 8.67 -22.92 5.68
N MET A 317 9.58 -22.28 4.95
CA MET A 317 11.02 -22.38 5.23
C MET A 317 11.36 -21.83 6.63
N ARG A 318 10.81 -20.67 7.01
CA ARG A 318 10.98 -20.09 8.35
C ARG A 318 10.51 -21.06 9.46
N SER A 319 9.40 -21.79 9.23
CA SER A 319 8.89 -22.75 10.21
C SER A 319 9.80 -23.97 10.42
N PHE A 320 10.65 -24.29 9.43
CA PHE A 320 11.64 -25.38 9.57
C PHE A 320 12.92 -24.90 10.28
N ASP A 321 13.37 -23.67 10.02
CA ASP A 321 14.62 -23.15 10.57
C ASP A 321 14.50 -22.67 12.02
N ASP A 322 13.34 -22.17 12.41
CA ASP A 322 13.07 -21.67 13.76
C ASP A 322 11.63 -21.98 14.17
N PRO A 323 11.35 -23.25 14.56
CA PRO A 323 10.02 -23.67 14.96
C PRO A 323 9.48 -22.91 16.18
N GLU A 324 10.37 -22.48 17.08
CA GLU A 324 10.03 -21.68 18.27
C GLU A 324 9.93 -20.18 17.94
N GLY A 325 10.82 -19.68 17.05
CA GLY A 325 10.86 -18.26 16.68
C GLY A 325 9.67 -17.81 15.86
N LEU A 326 9.15 -18.66 14.97
CA LEU A 326 7.95 -18.33 14.19
C LEU A 326 6.72 -18.21 15.11
N GLY A 327 6.65 -19.03 16.14
CA GLY A 327 5.64 -18.95 17.21
C GLY A 327 5.76 -17.65 18.01
N SER A 328 6.98 -17.26 18.38
CA SER A 328 7.23 -16.05 19.18
C SER A 328 7.00 -14.74 18.42
N GLU A 329 7.34 -14.68 17.12
CA GLU A 329 7.13 -13.47 16.30
C GLU A 329 5.66 -13.22 15.97
N LEU A 330 4.84 -14.27 15.90
CA LEU A 330 3.40 -14.18 15.59
C LEU A 330 2.53 -14.40 16.85
N GLY A 331 3.15 -14.64 18.00
CA GLY A 331 2.45 -14.74 19.29
C GLY A 331 1.69 -16.04 19.52
N SER A 332 2.00 -17.10 18.76
CA SER A 332 1.41 -18.43 18.96
C SER A 332 2.22 -19.51 18.25
N ASP A 333 2.19 -20.73 18.76
CA ASP A 333 2.70 -21.93 18.08
C ASP A 333 1.99 -22.09 16.73
N ILE A 334 2.65 -21.69 15.63
CA ILE A 334 2.04 -21.82 14.30
C ILE A 334 2.07 -23.28 13.87
N THR A 335 0.99 -23.96 14.20
CA THR A 335 0.59 -25.17 13.48
C THR A 335 0.28 -24.82 12.02
N SER A 336 0.32 -25.80 11.12
CA SER A 336 -0.09 -25.63 9.71
C SER A 336 -1.48 -24.94 9.58
N ALA A 337 -2.34 -25.10 10.58
CA ALA A 337 -3.64 -24.45 10.69
C ALA A 337 -3.51 -22.92 10.89
N GLU A 338 -2.53 -22.43 11.63
CA GLU A 338 -2.34 -21.00 11.91
C GLU A 338 -1.62 -20.27 10.78
N ALA A 339 -0.69 -20.93 10.07
CA ALA A 339 -0.16 -20.41 8.82
C ALA A 339 -1.28 -20.24 7.78
N ILE A 340 -2.20 -21.20 7.69
CA ILE A 340 -3.41 -21.11 6.87
C ILE A 340 -4.33 -20.00 7.38
N GLN A 341 -4.44 -19.81 8.69
CA GLN A 341 -5.24 -18.74 9.29
C GLN A 341 -4.64 -17.35 9.02
N SER A 342 -3.33 -17.18 9.13
CA SER A 342 -2.62 -15.94 8.75
C SER A 342 -2.79 -15.64 7.26
N MET A 343 -2.68 -16.65 6.42
CA MET A 343 -2.95 -16.54 4.99
C MET A 343 -4.42 -16.18 4.72
N LYS A 344 -5.36 -16.85 5.37
CA LYS A 344 -6.79 -16.49 5.30
C LYS A 344 -7.02 -15.07 5.78
N THR A 345 -6.39 -14.65 6.87
CA THR A 345 -6.52 -13.29 7.41
C THR A 345 -5.98 -12.26 6.43
N GLN A 346 -4.84 -12.51 5.79
CA GLN A 346 -4.33 -11.62 4.74
C GLN A 346 -5.23 -11.58 3.49
N LEU A 347 -5.75 -12.72 3.04
CA LEU A 347 -6.70 -12.78 1.94
C LEU A 347 -8.03 -12.14 2.32
N ILE A 348 -8.57 -12.43 3.52
CA ILE A 348 -9.83 -11.86 4.01
C ILE A 348 -9.67 -10.35 4.30
N SER A 349 -8.54 -9.89 4.82
CA SER A 349 -8.27 -8.46 5.00
C SER A 349 -8.30 -7.70 3.68
N THR A 350 -8.03 -8.40 2.57
CA THR A 350 -8.21 -7.89 1.21
C THR A 350 -9.67 -7.54 0.92
N PHE A 351 -10.63 -8.32 1.45
CA PHE A 351 -12.07 -8.14 1.28
C PHE A 351 -12.75 -7.46 2.46
N ASN A 352 -12.01 -7.02 3.47
CA ASN A 352 -12.61 -6.41 4.65
C ASN A 352 -13.35 -5.11 4.29
N ILE A 353 -14.63 -5.24 3.98
CA ILE A 353 -15.55 -4.15 3.70
C ILE A 353 -16.08 -3.62 5.03
N SER A 354 -15.18 -3.03 5.80
CA SER A 354 -15.54 -2.34 7.04
C SER A 354 -15.90 -0.89 6.74
N PRO A 355 -16.84 -0.27 7.49
CA PRO A 355 -17.05 1.18 7.46
C PRO A 355 -15.74 1.97 7.68
N THR A 356 -14.80 1.39 8.42
CA THR A 356 -13.45 1.95 8.65
C THR A 356 -12.58 2.00 7.38
N ASN A 357 -12.95 1.31 6.30
CA ASN A 357 -12.25 1.34 5.01
C ASN A 357 -12.87 2.30 3.99
N ILE A 358 -14.01 2.92 4.34
CA ILE A 358 -14.64 3.95 3.50
C ILE A 358 -13.79 5.22 3.58
N GLN A 359 -13.18 5.60 2.46
CA GLN A 359 -12.20 6.69 2.39
C GLN A 359 -12.75 8.05 2.81
N ALA A 360 -14.02 8.30 2.56
CA ALA A 360 -14.66 9.56 2.97
C ALA A 360 -14.68 9.75 4.48
N ILE A 361 -14.76 8.66 5.24
CA ILE A 361 -14.99 8.68 6.69
C ILE A 361 -13.72 8.29 7.44
N LYS A 362 -12.90 7.37 6.90
CA LYS A 362 -11.75 6.79 7.59
C LYS A 362 -10.82 7.82 8.23
N PRO A 363 -10.25 8.83 7.51
CA PRO A 363 -9.32 9.77 8.11
C PRO A 363 -9.96 10.62 9.20
N LEU A 364 -11.27 10.92 9.07
CA LEU A 364 -12.02 11.65 10.08
C LEU A 364 -12.23 10.80 11.33
N LEU A 365 -12.68 9.56 11.19
CA LEU A 365 -12.87 8.63 12.31
C LEU A 365 -11.56 8.40 13.05
N GLU A 366 -10.47 8.16 12.34
CA GLU A 366 -9.14 8.01 12.93
C GLU A 366 -8.74 9.26 13.74
N THR A 367 -8.99 10.45 13.19
CA THR A 367 -8.69 11.72 13.86
C THR A 367 -9.58 11.95 15.10
N MET A 368 -10.87 11.62 15.01
CA MET A 368 -11.83 11.75 16.13
C MET A 368 -11.52 10.77 17.24
N THR A 369 -11.25 9.52 16.91
CA THR A 369 -10.91 8.46 17.89
C THR A 369 -9.48 8.53 18.38
N ASN A 370 -8.66 9.41 17.81
CA ASN A 370 -7.22 9.47 18.04
C ASN A 370 -6.50 8.13 17.79
N HIS A 371 -7.01 7.32 16.85
CA HIS A 371 -6.50 5.98 16.60
C HIS A 371 -6.34 5.73 15.10
N SER A 372 -5.14 5.35 14.66
CA SER A 372 -4.89 4.94 13.27
C SER A 372 -5.23 3.47 13.07
N PHE A 373 -6.19 3.18 12.22
CA PHE A 373 -6.60 1.80 11.91
C PHE A 373 -5.53 1.02 11.11
N TYR A 374 -4.62 1.73 10.45
CA TYR A 374 -3.54 1.10 9.71
C TYR A 374 -2.39 0.65 10.61
N THR A 375 -1.96 1.50 11.53
CA THR A 375 -0.83 1.20 12.43
C THR A 375 -1.27 0.58 13.75
N ASN A 376 -2.57 0.55 14.00
CA ASN A 376 -3.20 0.15 15.28
C ASN A 376 -2.65 0.92 16.48
N ARG A 377 -2.34 2.22 16.28
CA ARG A 377 -1.71 3.10 17.29
C ARG A 377 -2.42 4.44 17.37
N GLU A 378 -2.18 5.12 18.48
CA GLU A 378 -2.64 6.49 18.67
C GLU A 378 -1.96 7.45 17.70
N ILE A 379 -2.73 8.37 17.13
CA ILE A 379 -2.23 9.44 16.25
C ILE A 379 -1.45 10.45 17.08
N VAL A 380 -2.07 10.95 18.13
CA VAL A 380 -1.42 11.80 19.15
C VAL A 380 -1.19 10.91 20.38
N PRO A 381 0.06 10.69 20.82
CA PRO A 381 0.34 9.89 22.01
C PRO A 381 -0.44 10.41 23.23
N ILE A 382 -1.00 9.53 24.05
CA ILE A 382 -1.85 9.87 25.21
C ILE A 382 -1.17 10.89 26.12
N PHE A 383 0.14 10.73 26.36
CA PHE A 383 0.88 11.68 27.18
C PHE A 383 0.86 13.10 26.56
N THR A 384 1.08 13.20 25.26
CA THR A 384 1.04 14.47 24.52
C THR A 384 -0.38 15.05 24.52
N ASP A 385 -1.39 14.21 24.35
CA ASP A 385 -2.79 14.62 24.29
C ASP A 385 -3.29 15.17 25.63
N ARG A 386 -2.80 14.61 26.76
CA ARG A 386 -3.20 15.03 28.11
C ARG A 386 -2.37 16.18 28.68
N SER A 387 -1.13 16.36 28.25
CA SER A 387 -0.18 17.29 28.88
C SER A 387 0.16 18.51 28.04
N ILE A 388 -0.16 18.50 26.75
CA ILE A 388 0.15 19.59 25.81
C ILE A 388 -1.15 20.10 25.19
N GLU A 389 -1.32 21.40 25.21
CA GLU A 389 -2.43 22.08 24.54
C GLU A 389 -2.49 21.72 23.05
N LYS A 390 -3.69 21.53 22.50
CA LYS A 390 -3.89 20.96 21.16
C LYS A 390 -3.08 21.67 20.08
N ALA A 391 -3.09 22.99 20.07
CA ALA A 391 -2.37 23.81 19.11
C ALA A 391 -0.84 23.58 19.09
N PHE A 392 -0.28 23.07 20.18
CA PHE A 392 1.17 22.86 20.35
C PHE A 392 1.60 21.39 20.31
N GLN A 393 0.67 20.47 20.07
CA GLN A 393 0.96 19.06 19.90
C GLN A 393 1.74 18.82 18.60
N LYS A 394 3.05 18.59 18.70
CA LYS A 394 3.95 18.38 17.54
C LYS A 394 4.88 17.20 17.76
N GLN A 395 5.28 16.59 16.67
CA GLN A 395 6.31 15.54 16.60
C GLN A 395 7.40 15.96 15.61
N ALA A 396 8.50 15.22 15.58
CA ALA A 396 9.65 15.50 14.70
C ALA A 396 9.34 15.61 13.20
N GLY A 397 8.22 15.05 12.75
CA GLY A 397 7.78 15.08 11.35
C GLY A 397 6.51 15.93 11.12
N THR A 398 6.10 16.75 12.09
CA THR A 398 4.92 17.61 11.95
C THR A 398 5.25 18.81 11.07
N SER A 399 4.46 19.00 10.00
CA SER A 399 4.67 20.04 9.00
C SER A 399 4.46 21.47 9.56
N GLU A 400 5.17 22.43 9.01
CA GLU A 400 5.06 23.85 9.40
C GLU A 400 3.66 24.40 9.07
N ILE A 401 3.06 23.97 7.96
CA ILE A 401 1.66 24.30 7.63
C ILE A 401 0.71 23.80 8.71
N ALA A 402 0.85 22.54 9.14
CA ALA A 402 0.00 21.98 10.17
C ALA A 402 0.16 22.72 11.50
N LYS A 403 1.39 23.14 11.85
CA LYS A 403 1.65 23.98 13.03
C LYS A 403 0.97 25.35 12.92
N GLY A 404 1.00 25.98 11.74
CA GLY A 404 0.32 27.25 11.48
C GLY A 404 -1.20 27.13 11.61
N ILE A 405 -1.79 26.15 10.94
CA ILE A 405 -3.24 25.87 11.01
C ILE A 405 -3.65 25.49 12.44
N GLY A 406 -2.85 24.65 13.11
CA GLY A 406 -3.09 24.21 14.48
C GLY A 406 -3.20 25.37 15.46
N LYS A 407 -2.31 26.35 15.35
CA LYS A 407 -2.33 27.58 16.17
C LYS A 407 -3.56 28.45 15.90
N GLN A 408 -3.99 28.52 14.62
CA GLN A 408 -5.11 29.38 14.23
C GLN A 408 -6.46 28.79 14.65
N PHE A 409 -6.63 27.48 14.61
CA PHE A 409 -7.92 26.80 14.82
C PHE A 409 -7.98 25.95 16.09
N ASP A 410 -6.97 25.97 16.94
CA ASP A 410 -6.84 25.14 18.15
C ASP A 410 -7.01 23.64 17.87
N ILE A 411 -6.36 23.16 16.80
CA ILE A 411 -6.39 21.77 16.38
C ILE A 411 -4.97 21.20 16.48
N SER A 412 -4.85 19.93 16.88
CA SER A 412 -3.55 19.26 16.92
C SER A 412 -2.89 19.22 15.53
N PRO A 413 -1.70 19.81 15.34
CA PRO A 413 -0.94 19.74 14.10
C PRO A 413 -0.68 18.31 13.64
N ILE A 414 -0.48 17.36 14.56
CA ILE A 414 -0.31 15.94 14.24
C ILE A 414 -1.56 15.38 13.56
N LYS A 415 -2.75 15.75 14.04
CA LYS A 415 -4.03 15.35 13.45
C LYS A 415 -4.27 15.99 12.08
N ILE A 416 -3.83 17.22 11.86
CA ILE A 416 -3.90 17.90 10.56
C ILE A 416 -3.03 17.17 9.54
N ASP A 417 -1.79 16.83 9.87
CA ASP A 417 -0.92 16.05 9.00
C ASP A 417 -1.50 14.66 8.72
N HIS A 418 -2.12 14.03 9.71
CA HIS A 418 -2.79 12.75 9.53
C HIS A 418 -3.94 12.83 8.51
N LEU A 419 -4.78 13.85 8.60
CA LEU A 419 -5.85 14.12 7.65
C LEU A 419 -5.31 14.36 6.23
N ALA A 420 -4.28 15.20 6.10
CA ALA A 420 -3.64 15.48 4.82
C ALA A 420 -3.08 14.20 4.17
N LYS A 421 -2.35 13.39 4.94
CA LYS A 421 -1.83 12.09 4.48
C LYS A 421 -2.96 11.09 4.19
N GLY A 422 -4.00 11.09 4.99
CA GLY A 422 -5.16 10.22 4.83
C GLY A 422 -5.89 10.45 3.51
N TYR A 423 -6.16 11.70 3.15
CA TYR A 423 -6.90 12.04 1.93
C TYR A 423 -6.03 12.13 0.67
N PHE A 424 -4.79 12.58 0.78
CA PHE A 424 -3.90 12.84 -0.36
C PHE A 424 -2.76 11.82 -0.50
N GLY A 425 -2.67 10.84 0.41
CA GLY A 425 -1.66 9.79 0.36
C GLY A 425 -0.22 10.31 0.38
N THR A 426 0.67 9.64 -0.33
CA THR A 426 2.10 9.96 -0.39
C THR A 426 2.37 11.32 -1.06
N ILE A 427 1.59 11.71 -2.06
CA ILE A 427 1.72 13.03 -2.69
C ILE A 427 1.41 14.14 -1.70
N GLY A 428 0.39 13.96 -0.83
CA GLY A 428 0.13 14.89 0.26
C GLY A 428 1.35 15.06 1.18
N SER A 429 2.04 13.97 1.49
CA SER A 429 3.30 14.03 2.27
C SER A 429 4.41 14.77 1.53
N TYR A 430 4.51 14.65 0.21
CA TYR A 430 5.51 15.38 -0.59
C TYR A 430 5.21 16.88 -0.65
N VAL A 431 3.94 17.25 -0.80
CA VAL A 431 3.52 18.66 -0.77
C VAL A 431 3.83 19.28 0.59
N LEU A 432 3.50 18.59 1.69
CA LEU A 432 3.86 19.06 3.03
C LEU A 432 5.38 19.21 3.20
N ALA A 433 6.17 18.24 2.74
CA ALA A 433 7.63 18.31 2.83
C ALA A 433 8.24 19.44 1.96
N ALA A 434 7.67 19.70 0.77
CA ALA A 434 8.13 20.79 -0.09
C ALA A 434 7.79 22.16 0.51
N THR A 435 6.62 22.30 1.10
CA THR A 435 6.25 23.55 1.80
C THR A 435 7.05 23.76 3.08
N ASP A 436 7.40 22.68 3.80
CA ASP A 436 8.30 22.77 4.95
C ASP A 436 9.69 23.27 4.54
N GLU A 437 10.19 22.86 3.37
CA GLU A 437 11.47 23.34 2.84
C GLU A 437 11.45 24.85 2.53
N ILE A 438 10.31 25.37 2.03
CA ILE A 438 10.13 26.79 1.73
C ILE A 438 9.95 27.61 3.01
N LEU A 439 9.20 27.07 3.99
CA LEU A 439 8.84 27.77 5.24
C LEU A 439 9.90 27.64 6.33
N ARG A 440 10.88 26.76 6.12
CA ARG A 440 11.94 26.52 7.10
C ARG A 440 12.85 27.72 7.23
N ASP A 441 13.34 27.90 8.45
CA ASP A 441 14.48 28.76 8.74
C ASP A 441 15.71 28.26 7.96
N GLN A 442 16.13 29.04 6.97
CA GLN A 442 17.27 28.69 6.09
C GLN A 442 18.63 28.68 6.81
N GLU A 443 18.68 29.17 8.03
CA GLU A 443 19.89 29.10 8.87
C GLU A 443 20.12 27.70 9.49
N ILE A 444 19.15 26.77 9.35
CA ILE A 444 19.25 25.43 9.91
C ILE A 444 19.49 24.41 8.79
N ASP A 445 20.70 23.89 8.70
CA ASP A 445 21.05 22.80 7.81
C ASP A 445 20.21 21.53 8.07
N VAL A 446 19.74 20.88 7.03
CA VAL A 446 19.06 19.58 7.12
C VAL A 446 20.08 18.47 7.18
N PRO A 447 19.91 17.46 8.04
CA PRO A 447 20.73 16.26 7.98
C PRO A 447 20.70 15.63 6.58
N ARG A 448 21.86 15.21 6.06
CA ARG A 448 21.94 14.50 4.78
C ARG A 448 20.95 13.33 4.77
N ARG A 449 20.17 13.21 3.69
CA ARG A 449 19.17 12.16 3.53
C ARG A 449 19.81 10.84 3.12
N ARG A 450 19.38 9.73 3.72
CA ARG A 450 19.68 8.37 3.23
C ARG A 450 18.77 8.04 2.04
N LEU A 451 19.09 6.98 1.30
CA LEU A 451 18.22 6.49 0.22
C LEU A 451 16.82 6.14 0.73
N SER A 452 16.71 5.55 1.92
CA SER A 452 15.44 5.26 2.59
C SER A 452 14.62 6.50 2.97
N ASP A 453 15.23 7.69 3.03
CA ASP A 453 14.57 8.94 3.39
C ASP A 453 14.22 9.81 2.18
N MET A 454 14.78 9.49 0.99
CA MET A 454 14.56 10.27 -0.21
C MET A 454 13.16 10.06 -0.78
N PRO A 455 12.41 11.13 -1.11
CA PRO A 455 11.14 11.01 -1.79
C PRO A 455 11.26 10.13 -3.05
N VAL A 456 10.17 9.47 -3.44
CA VAL A 456 10.09 8.56 -4.60
C VAL A 456 10.87 7.26 -4.39
N ILE A 457 12.18 7.33 -4.19
CA ILE A 457 13.03 6.13 -4.12
C ILE A 457 12.94 5.40 -2.78
N LYS A 458 12.52 6.06 -1.70
CA LYS A 458 12.27 5.43 -0.38
C LYS A 458 11.33 4.21 -0.45
N ARG A 459 10.57 4.07 -1.54
CA ARG A 459 9.72 2.90 -1.76
C ARG A 459 10.53 1.64 -2.07
N PHE A 460 11.76 1.80 -2.56
CA PHE A 460 12.67 0.72 -2.93
C PHE A 460 13.81 0.54 -1.95
N PHE A 461 13.85 1.35 -0.90
CA PHE A 461 14.88 1.30 0.13
C PHE A 461 14.28 1.26 1.52
N VAL A 462 14.92 0.50 2.40
CA VAL A 462 14.54 0.36 3.81
C VAL A 462 15.75 0.69 4.66
N SER A 463 15.53 1.43 5.73
CA SER A 463 16.57 1.65 6.74
C SER A 463 16.99 0.31 7.35
N THR A 464 18.29 0.12 7.49
CA THR A 464 18.89 -1.07 8.15
C THR A 464 18.62 -1.10 9.66
N LYS A 465 18.03 -0.04 10.20
CA LYS A 465 17.78 0.08 11.64
C LYS A 465 16.51 -0.64 12.04
N SER A 466 16.55 -1.29 13.17
CA SER A 466 15.57 -2.24 13.73
C SER A 466 14.17 -1.66 13.95
N GLN A 467 13.48 -1.30 12.86
CA GLN A 467 12.10 -0.82 12.93
C GLN A 467 11.16 -1.89 13.51
N GLY A 468 11.45 -3.16 13.27
CA GLY A 468 10.73 -4.29 13.84
C GLY A 468 10.89 -4.35 15.35
N LEU A 469 12.10 -4.29 15.86
CA LEU A 469 12.39 -4.30 17.29
C LEU A 469 11.80 -3.08 18.01
N GLU A 470 11.89 -1.90 17.42
CA GLU A 470 11.28 -0.69 17.97
C GLU A 470 9.76 -0.84 18.08
N SER A 471 9.10 -1.37 17.05
CA SER A 471 7.67 -1.63 17.07
C SER A 471 7.28 -2.62 18.18
N SER A 472 7.94 -3.78 18.22
CA SER A 472 7.71 -4.80 19.22
C SER A 472 7.95 -4.30 20.65
N PHE A 473 8.99 -3.48 20.84
CA PHE A 473 9.27 -2.88 22.14
C PHE A 473 8.12 -1.97 22.61
N TYR A 474 7.62 -1.10 21.74
CA TYR A 474 6.54 -0.19 22.13
C TYR A 474 5.20 -0.89 22.29
N GLU A 475 4.92 -1.96 21.55
CA GLU A 475 3.75 -2.82 21.77
C GLU A 475 3.79 -3.42 23.18
N MET A 476 4.90 -4.07 23.55
CA MET A 476 5.13 -4.62 24.89
C MET A 476 5.03 -3.55 25.99
N HIS A 477 5.63 -2.39 25.77
CA HIS A 477 5.57 -1.27 26.71
C HIS A 477 4.14 -0.75 26.92
N ASP A 478 3.35 -0.68 25.85
CA ASP A 478 1.96 -0.22 25.91
C ASP A 478 1.03 -1.26 26.55
N GLU A 479 1.30 -2.55 26.34
CA GLU A 479 0.62 -3.63 27.07
C GLU A 479 0.89 -3.54 28.56
N ILE A 480 2.15 -3.42 28.96
CA ILE A 480 2.53 -3.23 30.39
C ILE A 480 1.82 -2.03 31.00
N LYS A 481 1.69 -0.92 30.27
CA LYS A 481 0.98 0.27 30.74
C LYS A 481 -0.51 0.04 30.99
N LYS A 482 -1.14 -0.85 30.25
CA LYS A 482 -2.58 -1.17 30.38
C LYS A 482 -2.88 -2.08 31.57
N ILE A 483 -1.90 -2.86 32.07
CA ILE A 483 -2.13 -3.85 33.12
C ILE A 483 -2.69 -3.22 34.39
N ILE A 484 -2.03 -2.22 34.94
CA ILE A 484 -2.45 -1.60 36.21
C ILE A 484 -3.81 -0.88 36.11
N PRO A 485 -4.06 -0.03 35.08
CA PRO A 485 -5.38 0.56 34.89
C PRO A 485 -6.51 -0.48 34.75
N THR A 486 -6.25 -1.59 34.04
CA THR A 486 -7.24 -2.65 33.85
C THR A 486 -7.53 -3.36 35.18
N LEU A 487 -6.51 -3.68 35.96
CA LEU A 487 -6.67 -4.25 37.30
C LEU A 487 -7.48 -3.34 38.22
N ASN A 488 -7.16 -2.06 38.26
CA ASN A 488 -7.88 -1.10 39.08
C ASN A 488 -9.35 -1.00 38.67
N LYS A 489 -9.63 -0.96 37.35
CA LYS A 489 -11.00 -0.93 36.84
C LYS A 489 -11.80 -2.19 37.22
N LEU A 490 -11.21 -3.38 37.13
CA LEU A 490 -11.86 -4.62 37.54
C LEU A 490 -12.17 -4.62 39.04
N ARG A 491 -11.25 -4.12 39.89
CA ARG A 491 -11.47 -3.97 41.32
C ARG A 491 -12.55 -2.98 41.69
N GLU A 492 -12.56 -1.81 41.02
CA GLU A 492 -13.59 -0.78 41.19
C GLU A 492 -14.98 -1.28 40.81
N GLN A 493 -15.06 -2.19 39.82
CA GLN A 493 -16.31 -2.85 39.40
C GLN A 493 -16.72 -4.02 40.31
N GLY A 494 -15.96 -4.33 41.37
CA GLY A 494 -16.25 -5.46 42.27
C GLY A 494 -15.93 -6.85 41.68
N ARG A 495 -15.29 -6.93 40.50
CA ARG A 495 -14.97 -8.16 39.76
C ARG A 495 -13.63 -8.74 40.30
N ILE A 496 -13.62 -9.16 41.56
CA ILE A 496 -12.37 -9.53 42.29
C ILE A 496 -11.74 -10.80 41.72
N GLU A 497 -12.54 -11.82 41.41
CA GLU A 497 -12.02 -13.10 40.86
C GLU A 497 -11.40 -12.89 39.47
N GLU A 498 -12.01 -12.08 38.64
CA GLU A 498 -11.47 -11.73 37.32
C GLU A 498 -10.19 -10.87 37.43
N ALA A 499 -10.12 -9.99 38.42
CA ALA A 499 -8.92 -9.21 38.67
C ALA A 499 -7.75 -10.10 39.11
N GLN A 500 -8.03 -11.15 39.91
CA GLN A 500 -7.01 -12.13 40.36
C GLN A 500 -6.54 -12.99 39.18
N SER A 501 -7.48 -13.51 38.37
CA SER A 501 -7.16 -14.28 37.16
C SER A 501 -6.34 -13.47 36.18
N TYR A 502 -6.74 -12.22 35.95
CA TYR A 502 -6.00 -11.29 35.06
C TYR A 502 -4.59 -10.99 35.60
N LEU A 503 -4.46 -10.77 36.91
CA LEU A 503 -3.15 -10.57 37.55
C LEU A 503 -2.24 -11.78 37.37
N ALA A 504 -2.77 -12.99 37.59
CA ALA A 504 -2.05 -14.24 37.42
C ALA A 504 -1.57 -14.42 35.95
N ALA A 505 -2.43 -14.12 34.99
CA ALA A 505 -2.09 -14.18 33.56
C ALA A 505 -1.04 -13.14 33.13
N GLN A 506 -0.91 -12.02 33.85
CA GLN A 506 0.01 -10.92 33.48
C GLN A 506 1.29 -10.90 34.35
N GLN A 507 1.57 -11.94 35.15
CA GLN A 507 2.72 -11.95 36.08
C GLN A 507 4.07 -11.84 35.36
N SER A 508 4.26 -12.53 34.23
CA SER A 508 5.47 -12.46 33.42
C SER A 508 5.69 -11.05 32.82
N MET A 509 4.64 -10.42 32.29
CA MET A 509 4.68 -9.04 31.79
C MET A 509 4.99 -8.05 32.92
N ILE A 510 4.48 -8.27 34.11
CA ILE A 510 4.79 -7.44 35.30
C ILE A 510 6.26 -7.60 35.68
N ALA A 511 6.80 -8.81 35.64
CA ALA A 511 8.21 -9.06 35.96
C ALA A 511 9.18 -8.28 35.09
N ILE A 512 8.89 -8.18 33.77
CA ILE A 512 9.72 -7.39 32.82
C ILE A 512 9.41 -5.89 32.82
N SER A 513 8.43 -5.43 33.59
CA SER A 513 7.99 -4.02 33.54
C SER A 513 9.09 -3.01 33.91
N LYS A 514 9.96 -3.36 34.85
CA LYS A 514 11.08 -2.48 35.27
C LYS A 514 12.11 -2.28 34.17
N PRO A 515 12.70 -3.33 33.54
CA PRO A 515 13.64 -3.15 32.44
C PRO A 515 13.00 -2.45 31.23
N VAL A 516 11.74 -2.77 30.89
CA VAL A 516 11.03 -2.11 29.79
C VAL A 516 10.88 -0.62 30.06
N LYS A 517 10.45 -0.19 31.25
CA LYS A 517 10.34 1.21 31.62
C LYS A 517 11.69 1.95 31.62
N ALA A 518 12.76 1.29 32.10
CA ALA A 518 14.11 1.84 32.09
C ALA A 518 14.61 2.07 30.65
N THR A 519 14.43 1.10 29.77
CA THR A 519 14.77 1.19 28.35
C THR A 519 13.95 2.28 27.66
N ALA A 520 12.64 2.37 27.90
CA ALA A 520 11.79 3.43 27.36
C ALA A 520 12.28 4.83 27.74
N LYS A 521 12.74 5.02 28.99
CA LYS A 521 13.33 6.28 29.47
C LYS A 521 14.61 6.63 28.71
N LYS A 522 15.51 5.64 28.48
CA LYS A 522 16.75 5.84 27.72
C LYS A 522 16.45 6.18 26.25
N LEU A 523 15.56 5.45 25.61
CA LEU A 523 15.12 5.74 24.22
C LEU A 523 14.49 7.14 24.12
N SER A 524 13.70 7.56 25.10
CA SER A 524 13.13 8.91 25.14
C SER A 524 14.20 10.00 25.23
N ALA A 525 15.26 9.79 26.06
CA ALA A 525 16.38 10.72 26.16
C ALA A 525 17.16 10.82 24.85
N LEU A 526 17.45 9.68 24.20
CA LEU A 526 18.13 9.63 22.89
C LEU A 526 17.32 10.32 21.79
N ARG A 527 15.98 10.17 21.80
CA ARG A 527 15.12 10.90 20.85
C ARG A 527 15.17 12.41 21.05
N LYS A 528 15.24 12.88 22.30
CA LYS A 528 15.43 14.30 22.60
C LYS A 528 16.78 14.80 22.09
N GLN A 529 17.86 14.04 22.30
CA GLN A 529 19.19 14.35 21.75
C GLN A 529 19.17 14.40 20.23
N ARG A 530 18.54 13.42 19.56
CA ARG A 530 18.37 13.40 18.10
C ARG A 530 17.65 14.66 17.60
N GLN A 531 16.62 15.10 18.32
CA GLN A 531 15.91 16.32 17.97
C GLN A 531 16.79 17.56 18.14
N ALA A 532 17.55 17.64 19.23
CA ALA A 532 18.47 18.76 19.47
C ALA A 532 19.56 18.86 18.38
N VAL A 533 20.09 17.73 17.92
CA VAL A 533 21.02 17.69 16.77
C VAL A 533 20.37 18.21 15.50
N ARG A 534 19.12 17.82 15.22
CA ARG A 534 18.38 18.32 14.05
C ARG A 534 18.17 19.84 14.08
N ASP A 535 17.84 20.37 15.24
CA ASP A 535 17.50 21.77 15.43
C ASP A 535 18.75 22.67 15.62
N SER A 536 19.94 22.09 15.72
CA SER A 536 21.20 22.83 15.89
C SER A 536 21.48 23.72 14.69
N ARG A 537 21.86 24.99 14.93
CA ARG A 537 22.30 25.94 13.91
C ARG A 537 23.81 25.86 13.62
N SER A 538 24.57 25.22 14.49
CA SER A 538 26.04 25.17 14.41
C SER A 538 26.59 23.95 13.67
N LEU A 539 25.74 22.95 13.38
CA LEU A 539 26.16 21.69 12.76
C LEU A 539 25.81 21.68 11.28
N THR A 540 26.77 21.23 10.44
CA THR A 540 26.55 21.01 9.00
C THR A 540 25.68 19.77 8.75
N SER A 541 25.11 19.64 7.55
CA SER A 541 24.29 18.51 7.12
C SER A 541 24.95 17.15 7.36
N ASP A 542 26.24 17.01 7.05
CA ASP A 542 27.00 15.77 7.23
C ASP A 542 27.29 15.48 8.71
N GLN A 543 27.65 16.51 9.49
CA GLN A 543 27.84 16.36 10.94
C GLN A 543 26.54 15.94 11.63
N LYS A 544 25.42 16.56 11.28
CA LYS A 544 24.10 16.16 11.78
C LYS A 544 23.80 14.71 11.44
N ARG A 545 24.09 14.28 10.20
CA ARG A 545 23.86 12.89 9.79
C ARG A 545 24.69 11.92 10.61
N LEU A 546 25.98 12.20 10.77
CA LEU A 546 26.88 11.34 11.55
C LEU A 546 26.41 11.21 13.01
N MET A 547 26.07 12.33 13.66
CA MET A 547 25.62 12.31 15.06
C MET A 547 24.27 11.59 15.21
N ILE A 548 23.34 11.80 14.27
CA ILE A 548 22.06 11.08 14.26
C ILE A 548 22.29 9.59 14.10
N ASP A 549 23.21 9.16 13.24
CA ASP A 549 23.53 7.75 13.02
C ASP A 549 24.12 7.10 14.29
N GLN A 550 24.97 7.81 15.02
CA GLN A 550 25.48 7.34 16.31
C GLN A 550 24.36 7.21 17.37
N ILE A 551 23.47 8.19 17.45
CA ILE A 551 22.33 8.15 18.38
C ILE A 551 21.40 6.98 18.03
N GLU A 552 21.09 6.80 16.75
CA GLU A 552 20.23 5.72 16.30
C GLU A 552 20.88 4.36 16.51
N SER A 553 22.21 4.20 16.31
CA SER A 553 22.92 2.97 16.64
C SER A 553 22.88 2.66 18.15
N THR A 554 22.93 3.69 18.98
CA THR A 554 22.76 3.53 20.43
C THR A 554 21.32 3.12 20.78
N MET A 555 20.33 3.65 20.07
CA MET A 555 18.93 3.23 20.25
C MET A 555 18.75 1.75 19.87
N ASP A 556 19.31 1.32 18.73
CA ASP A 556 19.29 -0.07 18.29
C ASP A 556 19.93 -1.00 19.31
N PHE A 557 21.07 -0.61 19.86
CA PHE A 557 21.72 -1.38 20.95
C PHE A 557 20.77 -1.63 22.14
N TYR A 558 20.01 -0.61 22.56
CA TYR A 558 19.03 -0.79 23.63
C TYR A 558 17.80 -1.60 23.20
N LEU A 559 17.46 -1.63 21.92
CA LEU A 559 16.35 -2.41 21.39
C LEU A 559 16.69 -3.91 21.24
N ARG A 560 17.96 -4.28 21.15
CA ARG A 560 18.40 -5.69 21.08
C ARG A 560 18.05 -6.53 22.31
N ILE A 561 17.60 -5.91 23.41
CA ILE A 561 17.05 -6.63 24.57
C ILE A 561 15.63 -7.17 24.32
N VAL A 562 14.94 -6.70 23.24
CA VAL A 562 13.52 -7.04 22.99
C VAL A 562 13.26 -8.55 22.85
N PRO A 563 14.05 -9.32 22.09
CA PRO A 563 13.86 -10.77 22.00
C PRO A 563 13.93 -11.46 23.38
N GLN A 564 14.93 -11.11 24.20
CA GLN A 564 15.08 -11.66 25.55
C GLN A 564 13.91 -11.26 26.46
N LEU A 565 13.40 -10.05 26.35
CA LEU A 565 12.23 -9.60 27.09
C LEU A 565 10.96 -10.33 26.67
N LYS A 566 10.80 -10.63 25.39
CA LYS A 566 9.67 -11.43 24.88
C LYS A 566 9.75 -12.85 25.43
N GLU A 567 10.88 -13.50 25.31
CA GLU A 567 11.09 -14.85 25.85
C GLU A 567 10.76 -14.93 27.35
N LEU A 568 11.16 -13.91 28.13
CA LEU A 568 10.80 -13.82 29.55
C LEU A 568 9.31 -13.57 29.79
N ALA A 569 8.66 -12.81 28.90
CA ALA A 569 7.22 -12.55 28.97
C ALA A 569 6.39 -13.79 28.66
N ASP A 570 6.87 -14.63 27.75
CA ASP A 570 6.15 -15.81 27.25
C ASP A 570 6.40 -17.07 28.13
N ARG A 571 7.44 -17.05 28.98
CA ARG A 571 7.69 -18.18 29.92
C ARG A 571 6.55 -18.32 30.90
N PRO A 572 5.84 -19.45 30.93
CA PRO A 572 4.90 -19.73 32.01
C PRO A 572 5.70 -19.79 33.32
N LEU A 573 5.31 -19.00 34.32
CA LEU A 573 5.91 -19.05 35.67
C LEU A 573 5.50 -20.35 36.39
N THR A 574 5.93 -21.50 35.87
CA THR A 574 5.89 -22.76 36.58
C THR A 574 7.09 -22.78 37.51
N ASN A 575 6.81 -22.66 38.82
CA ASN A 575 7.74 -22.80 39.93
C ASN A 575 8.78 -21.67 40.12
N VAL A 576 8.36 -20.48 40.51
CA VAL A 576 9.18 -19.71 41.44
C VAL A 576 8.92 -20.27 42.84
N GLY A 577 9.82 -21.16 43.29
CA GLY A 577 9.84 -21.64 44.65
C GLY A 577 9.81 -20.48 45.63
N ARG A 578 9.10 -20.66 46.70
CA ARG A 578 9.09 -19.83 47.90
C ARG A 578 10.51 -19.33 48.23
N PHE A 579 10.70 -18.03 48.14
CA PHE A 579 11.68 -17.30 48.94
C PHE A 579 10.98 -16.19 49.70
#